data_4bf3be8baf157d89b1ef2bff495b7fc0
#
_entry.id   4bf3be8baf157d89b1ef2bff495b7fc0
#
_cell.length_a   1.000
_cell.length_b   1.000
_cell.length_c   1.000
_cell.angle_alpha   90.00
_cell.angle_beta   90.00
_cell.angle_gamma   90.00
#
_symmetry.space_group_name_H-M   'P 1'
#
loop_
_entity.id
_entity.type
_entity.pdbx_description
1 polymer ?
#
loop_
_entity_poly.entity_id
_entity_poly.type
_entity_poly.pdbx_seq_one_letter_code
_entity_poly.pdbx_strand_id
1 'polypeptide(L)'
;ESADGQVDWSTPVSEYLPWFELSDPQLTPLVTVGDVFAHRSGLPGHAGDDLEDLGYDRPAVLHGLRHLPLTPFRASYAYTNFGLTAGAEAVAVAAGTPWDELGRERIFDPLGMTDTSFSHDELLERDNRAVGHVRADSPDSPDSADQSDPDGDWVPADPQRDPDAQAPAGGLSSSVTDMAAWMAMVLDDGKGPGGSQVVPAEALREALTPQIVSSPPRAAADRPGSYGYGFNIGTSSSGRVQWSHSGAFALGAGTAMLMLPSLDLGIITVTNASPSGVAETINARFADYAQYGDPTLDWRDLFGQAFASLLDPVGDLVDATPPADPAPSRDPAELVGTYRNDYFGTLEVRESQDALEMTVGGAAAWPLEPWDGDTFAVEPRSENWPPGSRGSVTFDDDEVTVELLDGNGLGTFTRAPAGDEPGDPGSPD
;
A
#
# COMPACT_ATOMS: atom_id res chain seq x y z
N GLU A 1 -17.61 16.24 -1.09
CA GLU A 1 -17.05 17.52 -1.56
C GLU A 1 -17.38 17.80 -3.04
N SER A 2 -17.28 16.80 -3.94
CA SER A 2 -17.69 16.97 -5.34
C SER A 2 -19.15 17.42 -5.46
N ALA A 3 -20.03 16.87 -4.64
CA ALA A 3 -21.45 17.24 -4.63
C ALA A 3 -21.72 18.65 -4.04
N ASP A 4 -20.86 19.15 -3.19
CA ASP A 4 -20.92 20.52 -2.67
C ASP A 4 -20.30 21.54 -3.64
N GLY A 5 -19.74 21.07 -4.79
CA GLY A 5 -19.09 21.90 -5.80
C GLY A 5 -17.72 22.44 -5.39
N GLN A 6 -17.14 21.91 -4.33
CA GLN A 6 -15.79 22.30 -3.87
C GLN A 6 -14.70 21.58 -4.64
N VAL A 7 -14.92 20.31 -5.01
CA VAL A 7 -13.99 19.51 -5.80
C VAL A 7 -14.75 18.80 -6.91
N ASP A 8 -14.22 18.83 -8.13
CA ASP A 8 -14.71 18.05 -9.27
C ASP A 8 -13.69 16.96 -9.62
N TRP A 9 -14.17 15.78 -9.96
CA TRP A 9 -13.31 14.66 -10.37
C TRP A 9 -12.41 14.98 -11.56
N SER A 10 -12.81 15.93 -12.40
CA SER A 10 -12.05 16.38 -13.55
C SER A 10 -11.04 17.49 -13.27
N THR A 11 -11.00 18.02 -12.04
CA THR A 11 -10.05 19.08 -11.67
C THR A 11 -8.64 18.47 -11.52
N PRO A 12 -7.63 19.10 -12.13
CA PRO A 12 -6.25 18.71 -11.94
C PRO A 12 -5.81 18.77 -10.47
N VAL A 13 -5.08 17.74 -10.01
CA VAL A 13 -4.53 17.72 -8.64
C VAL A 13 -3.67 18.95 -8.37
N SER A 14 -2.88 19.39 -9.34
CA SER A 14 -1.99 20.55 -9.25
C SER A 14 -2.71 21.90 -9.07
N GLU A 15 -4.02 22.00 -9.29
CA GLU A 15 -4.78 23.22 -8.96
C GLU A 15 -4.95 23.38 -7.44
N TYR A 16 -5.04 22.28 -6.71
CA TYR A 16 -5.14 22.28 -5.25
C TYR A 16 -3.77 22.14 -4.58
N LEU A 17 -2.87 21.34 -5.18
CA LEU A 17 -1.51 21.08 -4.71
C LEU A 17 -0.50 21.60 -5.76
N PRO A 18 -0.15 22.91 -5.72
CA PRO A 18 0.75 23.50 -6.73
C PRO A 18 2.16 22.88 -6.78
N TRP A 19 2.54 22.17 -5.73
CA TRP A 19 3.80 21.42 -5.62
C TRP A 19 3.72 19.99 -6.17
N PHE A 20 2.53 19.48 -6.48
CA PHE A 20 2.36 18.14 -7.04
C PHE A 20 2.93 18.08 -8.44
N GLU A 21 3.88 17.18 -8.65
CA GLU A 21 4.57 16.97 -9.91
C GLU A 21 4.71 15.47 -10.20
N LEU A 22 4.73 15.13 -11.47
CA LEU A 22 5.13 13.82 -11.99
C LEU A 22 6.42 13.99 -12.79
N SER A 23 7.16 12.89 -13.04
CA SER A 23 8.40 12.91 -13.82
C SER A 23 8.22 13.44 -15.24
N ASP A 24 7.03 13.41 -15.80
CA ASP A 24 6.68 14.09 -17.05
C ASP A 24 5.90 15.38 -16.75
N PRO A 25 6.55 16.56 -16.94
CA PRO A 25 5.90 17.85 -16.69
C PRO A 25 4.77 18.17 -17.66
N GLN A 26 4.61 17.42 -18.77
CA GLN A 26 3.48 17.57 -19.69
C GLN A 26 2.24 16.84 -19.16
N LEU A 27 2.41 15.77 -18.39
CA LEU A 27 1.31 15.03 -17.78
C LEU A 27 0.84 15.62 -16.46
N THR A 28 1.72 16.22 -15.68
CA THR A 28 1.40 16.83 -14.37
C THR A 28 0.10 17.66 -14.39
N PRO A 29 -0.10 18.64 -15.29
CA PRO A 29 -1.31 19.45 -15.30
C PRO A 29 -2.57 18.72 -15.84
N LEU A 30 -2.42 17.49 -16.32
CA LEU A 30 -3.53 16.70 -16.88
C LEU A 30 -4.07 15.67 -15.88
N VAL A 31 -3.31 15.34 -14.83
CA VAL A 31 -3.72 14.35 -13.83
C VAL A 31 -4.78 14.96 -12.92
N THR A 32 -5.98 14.39 -12.97
CA THR A 32 -7.13 14.87 -12.22
C THR A 32 -7.29 14.11 -10.90
N VAL A 33 -8.09 14.68 -9.99
CA VAL A 33 -8.51 14.00 -8.75
C VAL A 33 -9.12 12.63 -9.09
N GLY A 34 -9.98 12.54 -10.12
CA GLY A 34 -10.55 11.27 -10.56
C GLY A 34 -9.50 10.27 -11.09
N ASP A 35 -8.43 10.73 -11.71
CA ASP A 35 -7.39 9.81 -12.23
C ASP A 35 -6.63 9.12 -11.11
N VAL A 36 -6.33 9.83 -10.01
CA VAL A 36 -5.63 9.24 -8.86
C VAL A 36 -6.55 8.32 -8.05
N PHE A 37 -7.82 8.67 -7.86
CA PHE A 37 -8.80 7.79 -7.19
C PHE A 37 -9.17 6.55 -8.00
N ALA A 38 -9.00 6.59 -9.34
CA ALA A 38 -9.22 5.45 -10.22
C ALA A 38 -7.93 4.67 -10.54
N HIS A 39 -6.79 5.00 -9.95
CA HIS A 39 -5.49 4.37 -10.19
C HIS A 39 -5.08 4.33 -11.67
N ARG A 40 -5.31 5.44 -12.40
CA ARG A 40 -4.96 5.61 -13.82
C ARG A 40 -4.14 6.87 -14.10
N SER A 41 -3.49 7.40 -13.07
CA SER A 41 -2.71 8.63 -13.11
C SER A 41 -1.41 8.54 -13.91
N GLY A 42 -0.96 7.34 -14.25
CA GLY A 42 0.35 7.08 -14.83
C GLY A 42 1.43 6.73 -13.81
N LEU A 43 1.21 6.93 -12.52
CA LEU A 43 2.12 6.41 -11.48
C LEU A 43 2.22 4.88 -11.59
N PRO A 44 3.38 4.28 -11.30
CA PRO A 44 3.51 2.82 -11.24
C PRO A 44 2.72 2.24 -10.07
N GLY A 45 2.46 0.94 -10.11
CA GLY A 45 1.86 0.25 -8.97
C GLY A 45 2.74 0.39 -7.72
N HIS A 46 2.11 0.56 -6.57
CA HIS A 46 2.79 0.72 -5.28
C HIS A 46 3.75 1.92 -5.18
N ALA A 47 3.53 2.95 -6.01
CA ALA A 47 4.31 4.19 -6.00
C ALA A 47 4.34 4.82 -4.60
N GLY A 48 5.54 4.96 -4.01
CA GLY A 48 5.76 5.57 -2.70
C GLY A 48 5.73 4.61 -1.51
N ASP A 49 5.27 3.37 -1.68
CA ASP A 49 5.18 2.39 -0.58
C ASP A 49 6.58 2.08 0.01
N ASP A 50 7.62 2.09 -0.81
CA ASP A 50 9.02 1.94 -0.40
C ASP A 50 9.53 3.10 0.46
N LEU A 51 9.15 4.34 0.15
CA LEU A 51 9.50 5.50 0.98
C LEU A 51 8.80 5.46 2.34
N GLU A 52 7.51 5.07 2.37
CA GLU A 52 6.79 4.89 3.63
C GLU A 52 7.47 3.84 4.51
N ASP A 53 7.86 2.72 3.92
CA ASP A 53 8.53 1.62 4.61
C ASP A 53 9.92 2.01 5.17
N LEU A 54 10.57 2.98 4.52
CA LEU A 54 11.79 3.63 5.00
C LEU A 54 11.55 4.72 6.05
N GLY A 55 10.29 4.96 6.47
CA GLY A 55 9.92 5.87 7.54
C GLY A 55 9.75 7.33 7.13
N TYR A 56 9.58 7.61 5.83
CA TYR A 56 9.25 8.95 5.36
C TYR A 56 7.79 9.30 5.66
N ASP A 57 7.55 10.56 6.01
CA ASP A 57 6.20 11.06 6.25
C ASP A 57 5.43 11.30 4.94
N ARG A 58 4.11 11.52 5.07
CA ARG A 58 3.23 11.75 3.91
C ARG A 58 3.73 12.86 2.97
N PRO A 59 4.10 14.07 3.44
CA PRO A 59 4.64 15.11 2.57
C PRO A 59 5.86 14.65 1.77
N ALA A 60 6.84 14.01 2.41
CA ALA A 60 8.05 13.54 1.74
C ALA A 60 7.74 12.50 0.67
N VAL A 61 6.87 11.50 0.98
CA VAL A 61 6.45 10.49 0.01
C VAL A 61 5.74 11.13 -1.18
N LEU A 62 4.77 12.03 -0.94
CA LEU A 62 4.03 12.68 -2.02
C LEU A 62 4.92 13.54 -2.91
N HIS A 63 5.92 14.21 -2.35
CA HIS A 63 6.93 14.94 -3.12
C HIS A 63 7.83 14.00 -3.92
N GLY A 64 8.17 12.83 -3.39
CA GLY A 64 8.98 11.81 -4.05
C GLY A 64 8.36 11.26 -5.34
N LEU A 65 7.03 11.25 -5.46
CA LEU A 65 6.32 10.70 -6.62
C LEU A 65 6.80 11.29 -7.97
N ARG A 66 7.36 12.50 -7.98
CA ARG A 66 7.92 13.17 -9.17
C ARG A 66 9.12 12.44 -9.81
N HIS A 67 9.79 11.57 -9.07
CA HIS A 67 10.98 10.85 -9.55
C HIS A 67 10.65 9.51 -10.20
N LEU A 68 9.43 9.01 -10.02
CA LEU A 68 9.04 7.69 -10.47
C LEU A 68 8.80 7.61 -11.98
N PRO A 69 9.22 6.53 -12.66
CA PRO A 69 8.90 6.30 -14.06
C PRO A 69 7.39 6.11 -14.23
N LEU A 70 6.82 6.61 -15.33
CA LEU A 70 5.38 6.57 -15.54
C LEU A 70 4.95 5.38 -16.42
N THR A 71 3.82 4.81 -16.07
CA THR A 71 3.04 3.89 -16.90
C THR A 71 2.13 4.66 -17.87
N PRO A 72 1.51 4.02 -18.88
CA PRO A 72 0.64 4.71 -19.83
C PRO A 72 -0.56 5.41 -19.16
N PHE A 73 -0.55 6.73 -19.17
CA PHE A 73 -1.57 7.60 -18.57
C PHE A 73 -2.97 7.29 -19.08
N ARG A 74 -3.93 7.09 -18.20
CA ARG A 74 -5.34 6.73 -18.46
C ARG A 74 -5.55 5.44 -19.26
N ALA A 75 -4.49 4.72 -19.62
CA ALA A 75 -4.57 3.49 -20.41
C ALA A 75 -4.19 2.25 -19.59
N SER A 76 -3.47 2.45 -18.49
CA SER A 76 -3.09 1.39 -17.54
C SER A 76 -3.74 1.61 -16.19
N TYR A 77 -4.22 0.52 -15.57
CA TYR A 77 -4.53 0.48 -14.15
C TYR A 77 -3.25 0.13 -13.38
N ALA A 78 -2.87 0.96 -12.43
CA ALA A 78 -1.74 0.74 -11.54
C ALA A 78 -2.13 1.19 -10.13
N TYR A 79 -2.41 0.23 -9.26
CA TYR A 79 -2.86 0.51 -7.89
C TYR A 79 -1.77 1.23 -7.11
N THR A 80 -2.08 2.37 -6.51
CA THR A 80 -1.15 3.14 -5.70
C THR A 80 -1.85 3.87 -4.56
N ASN A 81 -1.45 3.57 -3.32
CA ASN A 81 -1.98 4.20 -2.12
C ASN A 81 -1.62 5.69 -2.09
N PHE A 82 -0.39 6.05 -2.43
CA PHE A 82 0.05 7.45 -2.40
C PHE A 82 -0.49 8.28 -3.56
N GLY A 83 -0.82 7.68 -4.70
CA GLY A 83 -1.58 8.38 -5.74
C GLY A 83 -2.97 8.78 -5.24
N LEU A 84 -3.70 7.87 -4.58
CA LEU A 84 -4.99 8.16 -3.94
C LEU A 84 -4.82 9.17 -2.81
N THR A 85 -3.79 9.03 -1.98
CA THR A 85 -3.47 9.95 -0.88
C THR A 85 -3.23 11.38 -1.39
N ALA A 86 -2.55 11.57 -2.54
CA ALA A 86 -2.42 12.89 -3.18
C ALA A 86 -3.77 13.49 -3.58
N GLY A 87 -4.68 12.66 -4.10
CA GLY A 87 -6.06 13.08 -4.39
C GLY A 87 -6.84 13.47 -3.13
N ALA A 88 -6.69 12.71 -2.06
CA ALA A 88 -7.31 13.00 -0.77
C ALA A 88 -6.77 14.30 -0.15
N GLU A 89 -5.46 14.55 -0.25
CA GLU A 89 -4.84 15.80 0.17
C GLU A 89 -5.38 16.99 -0.63
N ALA A 90 -5.57 16.84 -1.95
CA ALA A 90 -6.21 17.86 -2.77
C ALA A 90 -7.64 18.17 -2.31
N VAL A 91 -8.40 17.15 -1.92
CA VAL A 91 -9.76 17.29 -1.36
C VAL A 91 -9.70 18.01 -0.01
N ALA A 92 -8.77 17.66 0.87
CA ALA A 92 -8.58 18.28 2.18
C ALA A 92 -8.24 19.79 2.05
N VAL A 93 -7.32 20.13 1.14
CA VAL A 93 -6.95 21.52 0.83
C VAL A 93 -8.15 22.30 0.29
N ALA A 94 -8.92 21.73 -0.65
CA ALA A 94 -10.12 22.38 -1.21
C ALA A 94 -11.20 22.61 -0.15
N ALA A 95 -11.35 21.68 0.80
CA ALA A 95 -12.29 21.79 1.90
C ALA A 95 -11.81 22.74 3.01
N GLY A 96 -10.50 23.03 3.08
CA GLY A 96 -9.88 23.78 4.18
C GLY A 96 -9.91 23.03 5.51
N THR A 97 -10.00 21.68 5.47
CA THR A 97 -10.15 20.80 6.63
C THR A 97 -9.26 19.57 6.42
N PRO A 98 -8.45 19.15 7.41
CA PRO A 98 -7.67 17.94 7.32
C PRO A 98 -8.52 16.70 6.99
N TRP A 99 -7.93 15.72 6.29
CA TRP A 99 -8.66 14.55 5.80
C TRP A 99 -9.38 13.74 6.90
N ASP A 100 -8.73 13.54 8.03
CA ASP A 100 -9.26 12.82 9.18
C ASP A 100 -10.46 13.53 9.81
N GLU A 101 -10.37 14.85 10.00
CA GLU A 101 -11.49 15.68 10.46
C GLU A 101 -12.63 15.70 9.44
N LEU A 102 -12.31 15.81 8.14
CA LEU A 102 -13.29 15.81 7.06
C LEU A 102 -14.06 14.47 7.01
N GLY A 103 -13.35 13.34 7.12
CA GLY A 103 -13.97 12.02 7.20
C GLY A 103 -14.88 11.87 8.41
N ARG A 104 -14.43 12.35 9.57
CA ARG A 104 -15.22 12.34 10.80
C ARG A 104 -16.50 13.17 10.66
N GLU A 105 -16.39 14.42 10.25
CA GLU A 105 -17.51 15.34 10.14
C GLU A 105 -18.54 14.95 9.07
N ARG A 106 -18.05 14.46 7.93
CA ARG A 106 -18.89 14.21 6.76
C ARG A 106 -19.47 12.80 6.67
N ILE A 107 -18.80 11.82 7.30
CA ILE A 107 -19.17 10.40 7.19
C ILE A 107 -19.38 9.77 8.57
N PHE A 108 -18.37 9.82 9.47
CA PHE A 108 -18.42 9.01 10.69
C PHE A 108 -19.49 9.51 11.66
N ASP A 109 -19.51 10.79 11.98
CA ASP A 109 -20.50 11.37 12.89
C ASP A 109 -21.94 11.20 12.37
N PRO A 110 -22.25 11.54 11.07
CA PRO A 110 -23.59 11.31 10.52
C PRO A 110 -24.06 9.86 10.52
N LEU A 111 -23.13 8.90 10.42
CA LEU A 111 -23.44 7.46 10.46
C LEU A 111 -23.37 6.86 11.87
N GLY A 112 -22.88 7.61 12.86
CA GLY A 112 -22.68 7.12 14.22
C GLY A 112 -21.52 6.12 14.35
N MET A 113 -20.50 6.24 13.49
CA MET A 113 -19.30 5.40 13.46
C MET A 113 -18.30 5.85 14.52
N THR A 114 -18.58 5.53 15.78
CA THR A 114 -17.80 6.04 16.93
C THR A 114 -16.50 5.29 17.18
N ASP A 115 -16.32 4.13 16.56
CA ASP A 115 -15.13 3.28 16.66
C ASP A 115 -14.25 3.37 15.40
N THR A 116 -14.38 4.47 14.65
CA THR A 116 -13.70 4.67 13.38
C THR A 116 -12.77 5.89 13.43
N SER A 117 -11.55 5.75 12.91
CA SER A 117 -10.55 6.82 12.87
C SER A 117 -9.57 6.60 11.72
N PHE A 118 -8.97 7.70 11.21
CA PHE A 118 -7.83 7.69 10.30
C PHE A 118 -6.48 7.90 11.02
N SER A 119 -6.45 7.91 12.35
CA SER A 119 -5.25 8.10 13.15
C SER A 119 -4.82 6.82 13.85
N HIS A 120 -3.56 6.44 13.68
CA HIS A 120 -2.96 5.32 14.38
C HIS A 120 -2.90 5.57 15.90
N ASP A 121 -2.58 6.78 16.32
CA ASP A 121 -2.57 7.16 17.74
C ASP A 121 -3.95 6.96 18.39
N GLU A 122 -5.04 7.38 17.72
CA GLU A 122 -6.39 7.14 18.22
C GLU A 122 -6.74 5.64 18.31
N LEU A 123 -6.23 4.81 17.40
CA LEU A 123 -6.35 3.34 17.51
C LEU A 123 -5.61 2.84 18.75
N LEU A 124 -4.38 3.30 19.00
CA LEU A 124 -3.57 2.86 20.14
C LEU A 124 -4.17 3.25 21.49
N GLU A 125 -4.92 4.34 21.57
CA GLU A 125 -5.63 4.76 22.78
C GLU A 125 -6.84 3.89 23.14
N ARG A 126 -7.33 3.04 22.22
CA ARG A 126 -8.51 2.19 22.47
C ARG A 126 -8.14 0.94 23.25
N ASP A 127 -8.92 0.66 24.33
CA ASP A 127 -8.75 -0.57 25.14
C ASP A 127 -9.11 -1.83 24.33
N ASN A 128 -10.14 -1.74 23.48
CA ASN A 128 -10.60 -2.84 22.64
C ASN A 128 -10.13 -2.63 21.20
N ARG A 129 -8.88 -2.99 20.93
CA ARG A 129 -8.31 -2.96 19.59
C ARG A 129 -7.71 -4.31 19.22
N ALA A 130 -7.74 -4.64 17.94
CA ALA A 130 -6.99 -5.74 17.38
C ALA A 130 -5.48 -5.42 17.38
N VAL A 131 -4.65 -6.44 17.58
CA VAL A 131 -3.20 -6.38 17.42
C VAL A 131 -2.84 -7.23 16.22
N GLY A 132 -2.04 -6.68 15.31
CA GLY A 132 -1.57 -7.40 14.12
C GLY A 132 -0.72 -8.61 14.51
N HIS A 133 -0.89 -9.73 13.79
CA HIS A 133 -0.15 -10.96 14.01
C HIS A 133 0.52 -11.42 12.72
N VAL A 134 1.73 -11.91 12.87
CA VAL A 134 2.53 -12.54 11.81
C VAL A 134 2.83 -13.99 12.19
N ARG A 135 3.26 -14.81 11.23
CA ARG A 135 3.77 -16.13 11.54
C ARG A 135 5.08 -16.01 12.32
N ALA A 136 5.23 -16.83 13.37
CA ALA A 136 6.49 -16.91 14.10
C ALA A 136 7.57 -17.49 13.18
N ASP A 137 8.75 -16.87 13.20
CA ASP A 137 9.93 -17.49 12.61
C ASP A 137 10.23 -18.77 13.37
N SER A 138 10.29 -19.91 12.73
CA SER A 138 10.70 -21.16 13.37
C SER A 138 12.23 -21.25 13.39
N PRO A 139 12.87 -21.15 14.55
CA PRO A 139 14.33 -21.24 14.65
C PRO A 139 14.88 -22.64 14.27
N ASP A 140 14.02 -23.65 14.20
CA ASP A 140 14.41 -25.05 13.96
C ASP A 140 14.27 -25.47 12.48
N SER A 141 13.86 -24.59 11.59
CA SER A 141 13.77 -24.84 10.17
C SER A 141 14.43 -23.71 9.40
N PRO A 142 15.68 -23.86 8.96
CA PRO A 142 16.35 -22.87 8.10
C PRO A 142 15.67 -22.69 6.73
N ASP A 143 14.73 -23.57 6.40
CA ASP A 143 13.91 -23.51 5.17
C ASP A 143 12.44 -23.10 5.47
N SER A 144 12.11 -22.74 6.73
CA SER A 144 10.73 -22.54 7.14
C SER A 144 10.29 -21.08 7.18
N ALA A 145 10.61 -20.31 6.18
CA ALA A 145 9.70 -19.27 5.72
C ALA A 145 8.46 -19.93 5.04
N ASP A 146 8.11 -21.16 5.41
CA ASP A 146 6.88 -21.80 4.95
C ASP A 146 5.68 -21.17 5.67
N GLN A 147 5.32 -19.98 5.19
CA GLN A 147 4.10 -19.27 5.57
C GLN A 147 2.85 -20.14 5.31
N SER A 148 3.00 -21.26 4.63
CA SER A 148 1.93 -22.21 4.30
C SER A 148 1.69 -23.27 5.37
N ASP A 149 2.53 -23.35 6.43
CA ASP A 149 2.27 -24.27 7.53
C ASP A 149 0.99 -23.86 8.27
N PRO A 150 -0.10 -24.62 8.12
CA PRO A 150 -1.36 -24.28 8.77
C PRO A 150 -1.29 -24.34 10.31
N ASP A 151 -0.29 -25.06 10.85
CA ASP A 151 -0.09 -25.31 12.27
C ASP A 151 0.96 -24.36 12.93
N GLY A 152 1.60 -23.48 12.13
CA GLY A 152 2.57 -22.51 12.64
C GLY A 152 1.95 -21.51 13.62
N ASP A 153 2.70 -21.15 14.66
CA ASP A 153 2.25 -20.21 15.68
C ASP A 153 2.10 -18.79 15.12
N TRP A 154 1.06 -18.10 15.57
CA TRP A 154 0.84 -16.68 15.32
C TRP A 154 1.35 -15.87 16.50
N VAL A 155 2.16 -14.86 16.23
CA VAL A 155 2.71 -13.95 17.25
C VAL A 155 2.34 -12.50 16.89
N PRO A 156 2.19 -11.61 17.88
CA PRO A 156 2.05 -10.19 17.61
C PRO A 156 3.20 -9.69 16.74
N ALA A 157 2.87 -8.93 15.71
CA ALA A 157 3.88 -8.28 14.88
C ALA A 157 4.68 -7.25 15.72
N ASP A 158 5.98 -7.17 15.49
CA ASP A 158 6.88 -6.20 16.11
C ASP A 158 7.88 -5.72 15.04
N PRO A 159 7.80 -4.45 14.61
CA PRO A 159 6.83 -3.44 15.03
C PRO A 159 5.40 -3.69 14.55
N GLN A 160 4.42 -3.02 15.17
CA GLN A 160 3.06 -2.92 14.62
C GLN A 160 3.07 -1.93 13.45
N ARG A 161 2.21 -2.17 12.45
CA ARG A 161 2.07 -1.28 11.30
C ARG A 161 1.48 0.07 11.71
N ASP A 162 2.16 1.17 11.34
CA ASP A 162 1.67 2.53 11.38
C ASP A 162 1.38 3.01 9.94
N PRO A 163 0.11 3.12 9.52
CA PRO A 163 -0.26 3.51 8.16
C PRO A 163 -0.58 5.01 8.01
N ASP A 164 -0.21 5.88 8.95
CA ASP A 164 -0.62 7.29 8.96
C ASP A 164 -0.12 8.06 7.74
N ALA A 165 1.02 7.71 7.16
CA ALA A 165 1.50 8.33 5.93
C ALA A 165 0.51 8.15 4.78
N GLN A 166 -0.12 6.97 4.66
CA GLN A 166 -1.13 6.66 3.66
C GLN A 166 -2.57 6.59 4.24
N ALA A 167 -2.84 7.25 5.37
CA ALA A 167 -4.14 7.13 6.06
C ALA A 167 -5.37 7.25 5.15
N PRO A 168 -5.42 8.15 4.14
CA PRO A 168 -6.56 8.23 3.23
C PRO A 168 -6.82 6.97 2.41
N ALA A 169 -5.78 6.19 2.12
CA ALA A 169 -5.86 4.98 1.30
C ALA A 169 -5.95 3.71 2.14
N GLY A 170 -5.16 3.60 3.22
CA GLY A 170 -5.02 2.36 3.98
C GLY A 170 -5.08 2.51 5.51
N GLY A 171 -5.15 3.73 6.06
CA GLY A 171 -5.04 3.94 7.51
C GLY A 171 -6.36 3.94 8.30
N LEU A 172 -7.49 3.59 7.68
CA LEU A 172 -8.76 3.56 8.40
C LEU A 172 -8.80 2.41 9.42
N SER A 173 -8.89 2.74 10.70
CA SER A 173 -9.24 1.80 11.77
C SER A 173 -10.75 1.85 12.02
N SER A 174 -11.42 0.71 12.16
CA SER A 174 -12.86 0.67 12.36
C SER A 174 -13.32 -0.62 13.03
N SER A 175 -14.58 -0.66 13.42
CA SER A 175 -15.28 -1.87 13.85
C SER A 175 -16.16 -2.45 12.74
N VAL A 176 -16.49 -3.75 12.82
CA VAL A 176 -17.45 -4.35 11.88
C VAL A 176 -18.83 -3.72 11.96
N THR A 177 -19.20 -3.17 13.12
CA THR A 177 -20.47 -2.47 13.33
C THR A 177 -20.51 -1.16 12.57
N ASP A 178 -19.46 -0.35 12.68
CA ASP A 178 -19.34 0.93 11.99
C ASP A 178 -19.25 0.73 10.48
N MET A 179 -18.46 -0.23 10.04
CA MET A 179 -18.36 -0.57 8.61
C MET A 179 -19.68 -1.12 8.06
N ALA A 180 -20.48 -1.83 8.84
CA ALA A 180 -21.83 -2.25 8.43
C ALA A 180 -22.75 -1.03 8.24
N ALA A 181 -22.65 0.00 9.09
CA ALA A 181 -23.39 1.25 8.92
C ALA A 181 -22.99 1.98 7.64
N TRP A 182 -21.67 2.04 7.34
CA TRP A 182 -21.17 2.60 6.09
C TRP A 182 -21.67 1.82 4.86
N MET A 183 -21.59 0.48 4.87
CA MET A 183 -22.09 -0.35 3.77
C MET A 183 -23.59 -0.18 3.55
N ALA A 184 -24.38 -0.09 4.63
CA ALA A 184 -25.81 0.15 4.55
C ALA A 184 -26.11 1.52 3.90
N MET A 185 -25.34 2.56 4.23
CA MET A 185 -25.43 3.87 3.58
C MET A 185 -25.12 3.77 2.09
N VAL A 186 -24.09 3.04 1.69
CA VAL A 186 -23.74 2.84 0.26
C VAL A 186 -24.86 2.11 -0.47
N LEU A 187 -25.45 1.07 0.11
CA LEU A 187 -26.54 0.29 -0.48
C LEU A 187 -27.89 1.08 -0.56
N ASP A 188 -28.11 2.05 0.34
CA ASP A 188 -29.31 2.92 0.35
C ASP A 188 -29.04 4.29 -0.32
N ASP A 189 -28.29 4.29 -1.44
CA ASP A 189 -28.04 5.50 -2.25
C ASP A 189 -27.54 6.70 -1.42
N GLY A 190 -26.67 6.45 -0.45
CA GLY A 190 -26.00 7.48 0.35
C GLY A 190 -26.80 7.97 1.56
N LYS A 191 -27.87 7.26 1.97
CA LYS A 191 -28.66 7.61 3.15
C LYS A 191 -28.16 6.94 4.40
N GLY A 192 -28.03 7.73 5.45
CA GLY A 192 -27.70 7.27 6.79
C GLY A 192 -28.91 6.89 7.63
N PRO A 193 -28.70 6.63 8.93
CA PRO A 193 -29.75 6.30 9.88
C PRO A 193 -30.88 7.35 9.86
N GLY A 194 -32.14 6.88 9.85
CA GLY A 194 -33.30 7.73 9.80
C GLY A 194 -33.59 8.34 8.42
N GLY A 195 -32.88 7.96 7.37
CA GLY A 195 -33.12 8.37 6.00
C GLY A 195 -32.54 9.74 5.63
N SER A 196 -31.66 10.30 6.45
CA SER A 196 -30.92 11.53 6.14
C SER A 196 -29.89 11.28 5.03
N GLN A 197 -29.79 12.17 4.05
CA GLN A 197 -28.78 12.06 3.00
C GLN A 197 -27.41 12.44 3.57
N VAL A 198 -26.51 11.47 3.68
CA VAL A 198 -25.11 11.66 4.14
C VAL A 198 -24.21 11.92 2.93
N VAL A 199 -24.31 11.07 1.91
CA VAL A 199 -23.60 11.25 0.64
C VAL A 199 -24.64 11.43 -0.46
N PRO A 200 -24.56 12.50 -1.29
CA PRO A 200 -25.48 12.66 -2.40
C PRO A 200 -25.44 11.45 -3.35
N ALA A 201 -26.62 10.92 -3.69
CA ALA A 201 -26.74 9.70 -4.50
C ALA A 201 -26.02 9.80 -5.86
N GLU A 202 -25.95 11.01 -6.43
CA GLU A 202 -25.26 11.24 -7.69
C GLU A 202 -23.75 11.10 -7.54
N ALA A 203 -23.16 11.69 -6.49
CA ALA A 203 -21.72 11.57 -6.19
C ALA A 203 -21.32 10.11 -5.92
N LEU A 204 -22.15 9.39 -5.14
CA LEU A 204 -21.91 7.97 -4.87
C LEU A 204 -22.00 7.14 -6.17
N ARG A 205 -22.94 7.43 -7.04
CA ARG A 205 -23.08 6.73 -8.32
C ARG A 205 -21.88 6.93 -9.24
N GLU A 206 -21.27 8.12 -9.24
CA GLU A 206 -20.03 8.37 -9.98
C GLU A 206 -18.90 7.50 -9.46
N ALA A 207 -18.74 7.40 -8.13
CA ALA A 207 -17.72 6.54 -7.51
C ALA A 207 -17.89 5.05 -7.83
N LEU A 208 -19.14 4.60 -7.96
CA LEU A 208 -19.53 3.23 -8.30
C LEU A 208 -19.64 2.96 -9.80
N THR A 209 -19.23 3.89 -10.65
CA THR A 209 -19.18 3.73 -12.11
C THR A 209 -17.79 3.31 -12.56
N PRO A 210 -17.66 2.30 -13.48
CA PRO A 210 -16.37 1.91 -14.03
C PRO A 210 -15.60 3.08 -14.66
N GLN A 211 -14.38 3.33 -14.18
CA GLN A 211 -13.49 4.38 -14.68
C GLN A 211 -12.33 3.82 -15.51
N ILE A 212 -11.91 2.60 -15.20
CA ILE A 212 -10.85 1.87 -15.90
C ILE A 212 -11.07 0.37 -15.80
N VAL A 213 -10.56 -0.39 -16.78
CA VAL A 213 -10.45 -1.85 -16.68
C VAL A 213 -9.27 -2.19 -15.79
N SER A 214 -9.51 -2.76 -14.60
CA SER A 214 -8.48 -3.15 -13.63
C SER A 214 -8.01 -4.59 -13.82
N SER A 215 -8.87 -5.47 -14.34
CA SER A 215 -8.55 -6.86 -14.64
C SER A 215 -9.03 -7.20 -16.06
N PRO A 216 -8.14 -7.14 -17.06
CA PRO A 216 -8.50 -7.49 -18.43
C PRO A 216 -8.80 -9.00 -18.53
N PRO A 217 -9.72 -9.40 -19.45
CA PRO A 217 -10.05 -10.80 -19.65
C PRO A 217 -8.81 -11.58 -20.17
N ARG A 218 -8.55 -12.74 -19.59
CA ARG A 218 -7.46 -13.62 -20.01
C ARG A 218 -7.88 -14.56 -21.15
N ALA A 219 -9.20 -14.78 -21.30
CA ALA A 219 -9.81 -15.58 -22.36
C ALA A 219 -11.07 -14.87 -22.90
N ALA A 220 -11.49 -15.25 -24.10
CA ALA A 220 -12.66 -14.62 -24.76
C ALA A 220 -13.98 -14.76 -23.97
N ALA A 221 -14.08 -15.74 -23.09
CA ALA A 221 -15.26 -15.97 -22.24
C ALA A 221 -15.19 -15.24 -20.89
N ASP A 222 -14.05 -14.66 -20.54
CA ASP A 222 -13.87 -14.01 -19.27
C ASP A 222 -14.54 -12.62 -19.25
N ARG A 223 -14.98 -12.22 -18.07
CA ARG A 223 -15.49 -10.88 -17.85
C ARG A 223 -14.34 -10.00 -17.32
N PRO A 224 -14.19 -8.78 -17.85
CA PRO A 224 -13.24 -7.84 -17.27
C PRO A 224 -13.70 -7.41 -15.88
N GLY A 225 -12.74 -7.19 -14.98
CA GLY A 225 -12.93 -6.38 -13.78
C GLY A 225 -12.68 -4.92 -14.10
N SER A 226 -13.38 -4.04 -13.40
CA SER A 226 -13.23 -2.59 -13.53
C SER A 226 -13.00 -1.97 -12.15
N TYR A 227 -12.47 -0.75 -12.14
CA TYR A 227 -12.33 0.04 -10.94
C TYR A 227 -13.04 1.38 -11.10
N GLY A 228 -13.75 1.81 -10.05
CA GLY A 228 -14.37 3.12 -9.95
C GLY A 228 -13.49 4.11 -9.20
N TYR A 229 -14.08 4.94 -8.35
CA TYR A 229 -13.33 5.77 -7.42
C TYR A 229 -13.32 5.09 -6.03
N GLY A 230 -12.31 4.25 -5.78
CA GLY A 230 -12.16 3.49 -4.54
C GLY A 230 -12.91 2.16 -4.48
N PHE A 231 -13.51 1.68 -5.57
CA PHE A 231 -14.27 0.43 -5.59
C PHE A 231 -13.87 -0.47 -6.76
N ASN A 232 -13.67 -1.75 -6.49
CA ASN A 232 -13.70 -2.77 -7.52
C ASN A 232 -15.15 -2.97 -7.98
N ILE A 233 -15.36 -2.96 -9.29
CA ILE A 233 -16.68 -3.11 -9.92
C ILE A 233 -16.62 -4.34 -10.81
N GLY A 234 -17.30 -5.38 -10.36
CA GLY A 234 -17.36 -6.67 -11.06
C GLY A 234 -18.77 -7.09 -11.42
N THR A 235 -18.84 -8.25 -12.05
CA THR A 235 -20.10 -8.93 -12.36
C THR A 235 -19.98 -10.38 -11.95
N SER A 236 -20.85 -10.82 -11.03
CA SER A 236 -20.90 -12.21 -10.60
C SER A 236 -21.28 -13.17 -11.74
N SER A 237 -21.11 -14.46 -11.53
CA SER A 237 -21.52 -15.48 -12.52
C SER A 237 -23.03 -15.46 -12.80
N SER A 238 -23.86 -14.98 -11.86
CA SER A 238 -25.30 -14.78 -12.06
C SER A 238 -25.63 -13.53 -12.89
N GLY A 239 -24.64 -12.71 -13.27
CA GLY A 239 -24.86 -11.46 -14.00
C GLY A 239 -25.18 -10.25 -13.12
N ARG A 240 -25.12 -10.37 -11.78
CA ARG A 240 -25.32 -9.25 -10.86
C ARG A 240 -24.09 -8.39 -10.76
N VAL A 241 -24.29 -7.08 -10.66
CA VAL A 241 -23.22 -6.14 -10.28
C VAL A 241 -22.76 -6.46 -8.87
N GLN A 242 -21.47 -6.35 -8.65
CA GLN A 242 -20.80 -6.61 -7.41
C GLN A 242 -19.78 -5.49 -7.16
N TRP A 243 -19.86 -4.88 -5.98
CA TRP A 243 -18.89 -3.91 -5.52
C TRP A 243 -18.03 -4.54 -4.43
N SER A 244 -16.74 -4.35 -4.48
CA SER A 244 -15.84 -4.94 -3.48
C SER A 244 -14.59 -4.10 -3.30
N HIS A 245 -13.91 -4.32 -2.21
CA HIS A 245 -12.53 -3.96 -2.00
C HIS A 245 -11.89 -4.93 -1.01
N SER A 246 -10.59 -5.12 -1.15
CA SER A 246 -9.77 -5.90 -0.22
C SER A 246 -8.58 -5.05 0.19
N GLY A 247 -8.12 -5.20 1.41
CA GLY A 247 -6.95 -4.54 1.95
C GLY A 247 -6.16 -5.48 2.83
N ALA A 248 -4.85 -5.33 2.83
CA ALA A 248 -3.96 -6.16 3.60
C ALA A 248 -2.71 -5.41 4.00
N PHE A 249 -2.20 -5.71 5.19
CA PHE A 249 -0.83 -5.39 5.59
C PHE A 249 -0.12 -6.69 5.98
N ALA A 250 1.10 -6.87 5.47
CA ALA A 250 1.93 -8.02 5.78
C ALA A 250 2.18 -8.13 7.30
N LEU A 251 2.27 -7.00 7.99
CA LEU A 251 2.42 -6.90 9.45
C LEU A 251 1.12 -7.15 10.23
N GLY A 252 0.12 -7.76 9.62
CA GLY A 252 -0.97 -8.38 10.38
C GLY A 252 -2.35 -7.73 10.24
N ALA A 253 -2.76 -7.41 9.03
CA ALA A 253 -4.14 -7.08 8.73
C ALA A 253 -4.61 -7.71 7.43
N GLY A 254 -5.86 -8.16 7.41
CA GLY A 254 -6.53 -8.61 6.19
C GLY A 254 -8.01 -8.22 6.26
N THR A 255 -8.49 -7.49 5.28
CA THR A 255 -9.87 -7.02 5.22
C THR A 255 -10.45 -7.27 3.84
N ALA A 256 -11.71 -7.62 3.78
CA ALA A 256 -12.44 -7.71 2.53
C ALA A 256 -13.88 -7.25 2.74
N MET A 257 -14.38 -6.44 1.80
CA MET A 257 -15.80 -6.12 1.72
C MET A 257 -16.37 -6.57 0.37
N LEU A 258 -17.65 -6.94 0.37
CA LEU A 258 -18.38 -7.29 -0.84
C LEU A 258 -19.84 -6.87 -0.70
N MET A 259 -20.37 -6.21 -1.71
CA MET A 259 -21.77 -5.79 -1.79
C MET A 259 -22.44 -6.32 -3.05
N LEU A 260 -23.68 -6.77 -2.92
CA LEU A 260 -24.57 -7.21 -3.99
C LEU A 260 -25.79 -6.29 -4.00
N PRO A 261 -25.73 -5.12 -4.69
CA PRO A 261 -26.77 -4.10 -4.61
C PRO A 261 -28.16 -4.62 -5.02
N SER A 262 -28.24 -5.52 -5.99
CA SER A 262 -29.52 -6.11 -6.43
C SER A 262 -30.17 -7.04 -5.42
N LEU A 263 -29.47 -7.40 -4.35
CA LEU A 263 -29.98 -8.20 -3.23
C LEU A 263 -30.07 -7.39 -1.95
N ASP A 264 -29.69 -6.12 -1.97
CA ASP A 264 -29.58 -5.25 -0.81
C ASP A 264 -28.74 -5.93 0.29
N LEU A 265 -27.58 -6.44 -0.09
CA LEU A 265 -26.75 -7.29 0.75
C LEU A 265 -25.28 -6.89 0.68
N GLY A 266 -24.66 -6.85 1.86
CA GLY A 266 -23.23 -6.65 1.99
C GLY A 266 -22.62 -7.52 3.08
N ILE A 267 -21.33 -7.78 2.97
CA ILE A 267 -20.51 -8.45 3.98
C ILE A 267 -19.18 -7.78 4.07
N ILE A 268 -18.68 -7.65 5.28
CA ILE A 268 -17.28 -7.28 5.56
C ILE A 268 -16.67 -8.33 6.48
N THR A 269 -15.46 -8.70 6.19
CA THR A 269 -14.63 -9.56 7.05
C THR A 269 -13.32 -8.83 7.33
N VAL A 270 -12.96 -8.75 8.59
CA VAL A 270 -11.69 -8.16 9.05
C VAL A 270 -10.92 -9.21 9.85
N THR A 271 -9.62 -9.27 9.64
CA THR A 271 -8.71 -10.17 10.35
C THR A 271 -7.50 -9.38 10.84
N ASN A 272 -6.90 -9.85 11.90
CA ASN A 272 -5.70 -9.26 12.49
C ASN A 272 -4.46 -10.14 12.30
N ALA A 273 -4.38 -10.80 11.17
CA ALA A 273 -3.25 -11.64 10.78
C ALA A 273 -2.73 -11.23 9.40
N SER A 274 -1.48 -11.54 9.11
CA SER A 274 -0.92 -11.41 7.75
C SER A 274 -1.86 -11.99 6.70
N PRO A 275 -1.92 -11.41 5.50
CA PRO A 275 -2.89 -11.78 4.48
C PRO A 275 -2.79 -13.25 4.10
N SER A 276 -3.92 -13.95 4.19
CA SER A 276 -4.02 -15.40 3.92
C SER A 276 -5.19 -15.77 3.00
N GLY A 277 -5.92 -14.77 2.48
CA GLY A 277 -7.12 -14.98 1.66
C GLY A 277 -8.36 -15.47 2.44
N VAL A 278 -8.30 -15.49 3.77
CA VAL A 278 -9.44 -15.94 4.62
C VAL A 278 -10.60 -14.96 4.54
N ALA A 279 -10.35 -13.66 4.57
CA ALA A 279 -11.38 -12.63 4.49
C ALA A 279 -12.15 -12.72 3.16
N GLU A 280 -11.44 -12.83 2.05
CA GLU A 280 -11.99 -12.99 0.71
C GLU A 280 -12.76 -14.31 0.57
N THR A 281 -12.23 -15.40 1.14
CA THR A 281 -12.87 -16.72 1.16
C THR A 281 -14.23 -16.67 1.83
N ILE A 282 -14.32 -16.02 3.00
CA ILE A 282 -15.57 -15.88 3.76
C ILE A 282 -16.59 -15.09 2.95
N ASN A 283 -16.16 -13.95 2.38
CA ASN A 283 -17.04 -13.08 1.60
C ASN A 283 -17.54 -13.76 0.33
N ALA A 284 -16.67 -14.44 -0.42
CA ALA A 284 -17.05 -15.14 -1.65
C ALA A 284 -18.01 -16.31 -1.38
N ARG A 285 -17.75 -17.10 -0.33
CA ARG A 285 -18.68 -18.18 0.08
C ARG A 285 -20.02 -17.63 0.51
N PHE A 286 -20.05 -16.55 1.29
CA PHE A 286 -21.30 -15.89 1.69
C PHE A 286 -22.08 -15.41 0.47
N ALA A 287 -21.41 -14.76 -0.49
CA ALA A 287 -22.02 -14.29 -1.72
C ALA A 287 -22.60 -15.44 -2.56
N ASP A 288 -21.91 -16.58 -2.62
CA ASP A 288 -22.41 -17.77 -3.30
C ASP A 288 -23.65 -18.35 -2.59
N TYR A 289 -23.62 -18.49 -1.28
CA TYR A 289 -24.80 -18.93 -0.53
C TYR A 289 -26.01 -18.03 -0.76
N ALA A 290 -25.79 -16.71 -0.76
CA ALA A 290 -26.85 -15.73 -1.01
C ALA A 290 -27.43 -15.79 -2.44
N GLN A 291 -26.61 -16.16 -3.43
CA GLN A 291 -27.00 -16.17 -4.83
C GLN A 291 -27.47 -17.53 -5.34
N TYR A 292 -26.90 -18.62 -4.82
CA TYR A 292 -27.06 -19.97 -5.38
C TYR A 292 -27.47 -21.01 -4.33
N GLY A 293 -27.36 -20.72 -3.04
CA GLY A 293 -27.63 -21.66 -1.95
C GLY A 293 -26.45 -22.55 -1.57
N ASP A 294 -25.43 -22.65 -2.40
CA ASP A 294 -24.21 -23.42 -2.16
C ASP A 294 -22.98 -22.70 -2.78
N PRO A 295 -21.75 -22.94 -2.27
CA PRO A 295 -20.54 -22.44 -2.88
C PRO A 295 -20.35 -22.99 -4.30
N THR A 296 -19.97 -22.13 -5.24
CA THR A 296 -19.78 -22.49 -6.63
C THR A 296 -18.35 -22.99 -6.94
N LEU A 297 -17.40 -22.60 -6.09
CA LEU A 297 -15.97 -22.94 -6.20
C LEU A 297 -15.40 -23.31 -4.82
N ASP A 298 -14.25 -23.94 -4.80
CA ASP A 298 -13.42 -24.01 -3.60
C ASP A 298 -12.67 -22.68 -3.42
N TRP A 299 -13.37 -21.73 -2.80
CA TRP A 299 -12.83 -20.39 -2.56
C TRP A 299 -11.62 -20.39 -1.64
N ARG A 300 -11.52 -21.38 -0.72
CA ARG A 300 -10.39 -21.49 0.19
C ARG A 300 -9.11 -21.84 -0.57
N ASP A 301 -9.18 -22.82 -1.45
CA ASP A 301 -8.05 -23.21 -2.29
C ASP A 301 -7.66 -22.07 -3.24
N LEU A 302 -8.63 -21.45 -3.89
CA LEU A 302 -8.39 -20.37 -4.85
C LEU A 302 -7.71 -19.15 -4.21
N PHE A 303 -8.26 -18.62 -3.10
CA PHE A 303 -7.66 -17.48 -2.43
C PHE A 303 -6.40 -17.85 -1.65
N GLY A 304 -6.32 -19.05 -1.08
CA GLY A 304 -5.09 -19.56 -0.46
C GLY A 304 -3.91 -19.55 -1.42
N GLN A 305 -4.11 -20.05 -2.64
CA GLN A 305 -3.06 -20.01 -3.68
C GLN A 305 -2.76 -18.58 -4.15
N ALA A 306 -3.78 -17.71 -4.30
CA ALA A 306 -3.58 -16.34 -4.76
C ALA A 306 -2.82 -15.48 -3.75
N PHE A 307 -2.99 -15.76 -2.46
CA PHE A 307 -2.35 -15.01 -1.38
C PHE A 307 -1.01 -15.60 -0.93
N ALA A 308 -0.73 -16.86 -1.26
CA ALA A 308 0.52 -17.52 -0.86
C ALA A 308 1.78 -16.74 -1.27
N SER A 309 1.78 -16.19 -2.49
CA SER A 309 2.93 -15.45 -3.02
C SER A 309 3.08 -14.01 -2.51
N LEU A 310 2.11 -13.48 -1.76
CA LEU A 310 2.21 -12.10 -1.23
C LEU A 310 3.25 -11.98 -0.11
N LEU A 311 3.59 -13.09 0.51
CA LEU A 311 4.53 -13.15 1.61
C LEU A 311 5.80 -13.93 1.25
N ASP A 312 5.99 -14.23 -0.05
CA ASP A 312 7.22 -14.85 -0.54
C ASP A 312 8.40 -13.89 -0.33
N PRO A 313 9.55 -14.38 0.13
CA PRO A 313 10.76 -13.57 0.22
C PRO A 313 11.13 -12.96 -1.13
N VAL A 314 11.65 -11.72 -1.10
CA VAL A 314 12.08 -10.98 -2.30
C VAL A 314 13.56 -10.61 -2.23
N GLY A 315 14.17 -10.40 -3.39
CA GLY A 315 15.56 -10.01 -3.56
C GLY A 315 16.37 -11.04 -4.36
N ASP A 316 17.43 -10.57 -4.99
CA ASP A 316 18.28 -11.35 -5.89
C ASP A 316 19.14 -12.43 -5.19
N LEU A 317 19.24 -12.37 -3.87
CA LEU A 317 20.04 -13.29 -3.05
C LEU A 317 19.20 -14.29 -2.23
N VAL A 318 17.89 -14.33 -2.37
CA VAL A 318 17.00 -15.21 -1.57
C VAL A 318 17.44 -16.67 -1.64
N ASP A 319 17.60 -17.24 -2.82
CA ASP A 319 18.01 -18.64 -3.03
C ASP A 319 19.51 -18.78 -3.33
N ALA A 320 20.28 -17.68 -3.22
CA ALA A 320 21.68 -17.68 -3.56
C ALA A 320 22.55 -18.11 -2.36
N THR A 321 23.69 -18.73 -2.67
CA THR A 321 24.71 -19.04 -1.68
C THR A 321 25.99 -18.27 -1.98
N PRO A 322 26.69 -17.74 -0.96
CA PRO A 322 27.94 -17.05 -1.18
C PRO A 322 28.95 -17.94 -1.96
N PRO A 323 29.81 -17.34 -2.80
CA PRO A 323 30.90 -18.08 -3.44
C PRO A 323 31.77 -18.82 -2.41
N ALA A 324 32.24 -20.02 -2.76
CA ALA A 324 33.08 -20.82 -1.88
C ALA A 324 34.45 -20.16 -1.55
N ASP A 325 34.90 -19.23 -2.41
CA ASP A 325 36.14 -18.46 -2.25
C ASP A 325 35.83 -17.01 -2.66
N PRO A 326 35.13 -16.22 -1.82
CA PRO A 326 34.73 -14.87 -2.16
C PRO A 326 35.94 -13.96 -2.31
N ALA A 327 35.88 -13.06 -3.29
CA ALA A 327 36.89 -12.01 -3.43
C ALA A 327 36.89 -11.10 -2.19
N PRO A 328 38.05 -10.59 -1.75
CA PRO A 328 38.08 -9.61 -0.68
C PRO A 328 37.46 -8.29 -1.13
N SER A 329 36.68 -7.66 -0.23
CA SER A 329 36.19 -6.30 -0.43
C SER A 329 37.32 -5.27 -0.28
N ARG A 330 37.08 -4.05 -0.74
CA ARG A 330 37.87 -2.86 -0.41
C ARG A 330 37.94 -2.67 1.11
N ASP A 331 38.90 -1.82 1.55
CA ASP A 331 38.97 -1.41 2.94
C ASP A 331 37.60 -0.80 3.36
N PRO A 332 36.97 -1.27 4.47
CA PRO A 332 35.73 -0.70 4.95
C PRO A 332 35.73 0.83 5.05
N ALA A 333 36.86 1.43 5.41
CA ALA A 333 37.02 2.89 5.48
C ALA A 333 36.82 3.60 4.12
N GLU A 334 36.99 2.90 2.99
CA GLU A 334 36.73 3.43 1.65
C GLU A 334 35.24 3.40 1.29
N LEU A 335 34.47 2.51 1.93
CA LEU A 335 33.01 2.34 1.70
C LEU A 335 32.18 3.22 2.62
N VAL A 336 32.69 3.52 3.81
CA VAL A 336 32.03 4.43 4.78
C VAL A 336 31.83 5.80 4.16
N GLY A 337 30.62 6.36 4.32
CA GLY A 337 30.29 7.68 3.82
C GLY A 337 28.80 7.90 3.64
N THR A 338 28.49 9.07 3.09
CA THR A 338 27.14 9.47 2.75
C THR A 338 26.97 9.37 1.22
N TYR A 339 25.88 8.76 0.80
CA TYR A 339 25.48 8.62 -0.59
C TYR A 339 24.10 9.24 -0.78
N ARG A 340 23.78 9.77 -1.97
CA ARG A 340 22.55 10.48 -2.26
C ARG A 340 21.83 9.93 -3.47
N ASN A 341 20.53 9.98 -3.38
CA ASN A 341 19.59 9.62 -4.43
C ASN A 341 18.42 10.63 -4.41
N ASP A 342 17.95 11.05 -5.57
CA ASP A 342 16.89 12.07 -5.65
C ASP A 342 15.54 11.58 -5.13
N TYR A 343 15.26 10.27 -5.21
CA TYR A 343 14.03 9.65 -4.74
C TYR A 343 14.12 9.20 -3.28
N PHE A 344 15.15 8.43 -2.94
CA PHE A 344 15.34 7.85 -1.61
C PHE A 344 16.08 8.77 -0.63
N GLY A 345 16.59 9.91 -1.09
CA GLY A 345 17.33 10.84 -0.25
C GLY A 345 18.72 10.33 0.12
N THR A 346 18.99 10.23 1.41
CA THR A 346 20.33 9.93 1.92
C THR A 346 20.48 8.48 2.37
N LEU A 347 21.53 7.81 1.90
CA LEU A 347 22.02 6.55 2.40
C LEU A 347 23.33 6.81 3.15
N GLU A 348 23.43 6.35 4.38
CA GLU A 348 24.65 6.43 5.18
C GLU A 348 25.22 5.03 5.41
N VAL A 349 26.51 4.86 5.11
CA VAL A 349 27.28 3.66 5.44
C VAL A 349 28.20 3.99 6.59
N ARG A 350 28.16 3.18 7.67
CA ARG A 350 28.96 3.35 8.88
C ARG A 350 29.62 2.04 9.27
N GLU A 351 30.73 2.14 9.98
CA GLU A 351 31.36 1.01 10.66
C GLU A 351 30.75 0.83 12.06
N SER A 352 30.29 -0.37 12.37
CA SER A 352 29.68 -0.75 13.64
C SER A 352 30.25 -2.09 14.09
N GLN A 353 30.93 -2.14 15.23
CA GLN A 353 31.47 -3.37 15.86
C GLN A 353 32.31 -4.27 14.91
N ASP A 354 33.19 -3.67 14.12
CA ASP A 354 34.04 -4.34 13.11
C ASP A 354 33.26 -4.86 11.85
N ALA A 355 32.01 -4.41 11.63
CA ALA A 355 31.19 -4.69 10.47
C ALA A 355 30.68 -3.38 9.84
N LEU A 356 30.17 -3.44 8.63
CA LEU A 356 29.49 -2.32 8.00
C LEU A 356 27.98 -2.43 8.24
N GLU A 357 27.32 -1.30 8.42
CA GLU A 357 25.89 -1.14 8.41
C GLU A 357 25.48 0.05 7.53
N MET A 358 24.27 0.00 6.97
CA MET A 358 23.72 1.13 6.24
C MET A 358 22.36 1.55 6.76
N THR A 359 22.02 2.83 6.59
CA THR A 359 20.69 3.38 6.84
C THR A 359 20.22 4.17 5.64
N VAL A 360 18.92 4.09 5.32
CA VAL A 360 18.27 4.90 4.29
C VAL A 360 17.07 5.59 4.93
N GLY A 361 16.95 6.90 4.75
CA GLY A 361 15.85 7.66 5.36
C GLY A 361 15.80 7.52 6.88
N GLY A 362 14.61 7.23 7.42
CA GLY A 362 14.37 6.97 8.86
C GLY A 362 14.39 5.49 9.24
N ALA A 363 14.73 4.58 8.31
CA ALA A 363 14.73 3.14 8.57
C ALA A 363 15.75 2.72 9.64
N ALA A 364 15.51 1.55 10.21
CA ALA A 364 16.52 0.90 11.07
C ALA A 364 17.79 0.58 10.27
N ALA A 365 18.94 0.53 10.96
CA ALA A 365 20.19 0.17 10.31
C ALA A 365 20.15 -1.28 9.79
N TRP A 366 20.60 -1.49 8.57
CA TRP A 366 20.75 -2.82 7.96
C TRP A 366 22.20 -3.25 8.00
N PRO A 367 22.55 -4.36 8.66
CA PRO A 367 23.87 -4.94 8.60
C PRO A 367 24.25 -5.31 7.15
N LEU A 368 25.47 -4.99 6.75
CA LEU A 368 26.04 -5.37 5.46
C LEU A 368 26.88 -6.65 5.64
N GLU A 369 26.31 -7.79 5.23
CA GLU A 369 27.03 -9.06 5.29
C GLU A 369 27.93 -9.23 4.05
N PRO A 370 29.26 -9.46 4.17
CA PRO A 370 30.13 -9.66 3.03
C PRO A 370 29.67 -10.82 2.15
N TRP A 371 29.58 -10.60 0.82
CA TRP A 371 29.12 -11.61 -0.11
C TRP A 371 30.20 -12.00 -1.12
N ASP A 372 30.65 -11.07 -1.96
CA ASP A 372 31.72 -11.28 -2.94
C ASP A 372 32.32 -9.94 -3.38
N GLY A 373 33.61 -9.69 -3.16
CA GLY A 373 34.22 -8.41 -3.46
C GLY A 373 33.52 -7.26 -2.73
N ASP A 374 33.12 -6.23 -3.48
CA ASP A 374 32.40 -5.08 -2.94
C ASP A 374 30.88 -5.24 -2.96
N THR A 375 30.40 -6.46 -3.08
CA THR A 375 28.99 -6.82 -2.92
C THR A 375 28.74 -7.39 -1.51
N PHE A 376 27.69 -6.88 -0.89
CA PHE A 376 27.21 -7.29 0.43
C PHE A 376 25.76 -7.76 0.32
N ALA A 377 25.30 -8.58 1.26
CA ALA A 377 23.91 -8.96 1.41
C ALA A 377 23.26 -8.15 2.53
N VAL A 378 21.98 -7.84 2.37
CA VAL A 378 21.12 -7.24 3.40
C VAL A 378 19.83 -8.05 3.54
N GLU A 379 19.33 -8.13 4.77
CA GLU A 379 18.10 -8.83 5.12
C GLU A 379 17.17 -7.88 5.90
N PRO A 380 16.53 -6.90 5.22
CA PRO A 380 15.58 -6.03 5.89
C PRO A 380 14.29 -6.80 6.22
N ARG A 381 13.56 -6.32 7.23
CA ARG A 381 12.24 -6.83 7.59
C ARG A 381 11.29 -5.66 7.75
N SER A 382 10.23 -5.67 6.98
CA SER A 382 9.24 -4.60 6.99
C SER A 382 7.95 -5.04 6.29
N GLU A 383 7.08 -4.10 5.99
CA GLU A 383 5.86 -4.34 5.24
C GLU A 383 6.14 -4.85 3.81
N ASN A 384 7.16 -4.29 3.13
CA ASN A 384 7.49 -4.62 1.74
C ASN A 384 8.51 -5.77 1.62
N TRP A 385 9.21 -6.10 2.70
CA TRP A 385 10.23 -7.16 2.71
C TRP A 385 9.88 -8.23 3.73
N PRO A 386 9.10 -9.27 3.32
CA PRO A 386 8.75 -10.39 4.19
C PRO A 386 9.99 -11.10 4.76
N PRO A 387 9.84 -11.86 5.87
CA PRO A 387 10.94 -12.64 6.44
C PRO A 387 11.62 -13.54 5.40
N GLY A 388 12.95 -13.54 5.40
CA GLY A 388 13.76 -14.27 4.41
C GLY A 388 14.10 -13.47 3.14
N SER A 389 13.56 -12.25 2.99
CA SER A 389 13.97 -11.35 1.90
C SER A 389 15.44 -10.99 2.03
N ARG A 390 16.17 -11.10 0.91
CA ARG A 390 17.61 -10.87 0.87
C ARG A 390 18.05 -10.31 -0.45
N GLY A 391 18.63 -9.10 -0.41
CA GLY A 391 19.09 -8.41 -1.61
C GLY A 391 20.55 -8.03 -1.56
N SER A 392 21.15 -7.75 -2.72
CA SER A 392 22.52 -7.29 -2.84
C SER A 392 22.64 -5.78 -2.67
N VAL A 393 23.77 -5.38 -2.08
CA VAL A 393 24.27 -4.00 -2.02
C VAL A 393 25.65 -3.99 -2.63
N THR A 394 25.79 -3.36 -3.79
CA THR A 394 27.04 -3.39 -4.57
C THR A 394 27.63 -1.99 -4.67
N PHE A 395 28.89 -1.85 -4.28
CA PHE A 395 29.66 -0.61 -4.40
C PHE A 395 30.50 -0.65 -5.67
N ASP A 396 30.37 0.37 -6.51
CA ASP A 396 31.16 0.58 -7.72
C ASP A 396 31.66 2.03 -7.75
N ASP A 397 32.99 2.22 -7.61
CA ASP A 397 33.62 3.53 -7.46
C ASP A 397 32.92 4.42 -6.41
N ASP A 398 32.27 5.49 -6.84
CA ASP A 398 31.54 6.45 -6.02
C ASP A 398 30.02 6.16 -5.96
N GLU A 399 29.58 5.02 -6.43
CA GLU A 399 28.16 4.64 -6.43
C GLU A 399 27.91 3.43 -5.53
N VAL A 400 26.71 3.33 -5.01
CA VAL A 400 26.19 2.14 -4.34
C VAL A 400 24.78 1.83 -4.86
N THR A 401 24.57 0.61 -5.30
CA THR A 401 23.26 0.12 -5.76
C THR A 401 22.70 -0.84 -4.73
N VAL A 402 21.49 -0.58 -4.26
CA VAL A 402 20.71 -1.42 -3.35
C VAL A 402 19.61 -2.09 -4.16
N GLU A 403 19.73 -3.38 -4.41
CA GLU A 403 18.84 -4.13 -5.31
C GLU A 403 17.38 -4.08 -4.86
N LEU A 404 17.11 -4.24 -3.57
CA LEU A 404 15.75 -4.18 -3.00
C LEU A 404 15.06 -2.81 -3.20
N LEU A 405 15.80 -1.76 -3.47
CA LEU A 405 15.31 -0.42 -3.77
C LEU A 405 15.27 -0.12 -5.28
N ASP A 406 15.73 -1.05 -6.13
CA ASP A 406 15.90 -0.80 -7.56
C ASP A 406 14.70 -1.23 -8.43
N GLY A 407 13.57 -1.56 -7.83
CA GLY A 407 12.37 -2.02 -8.54
C GLY A 407 11.86 -1.06 -9.63
N ASN A 408 12.13 0.23 -9.50
CA ASN A 408 11.81 1.27 -10.49
C ASN A 408 13.05 1.81 -11.20
N GLY A 409 14.23 1.18 -11.06
CA GLY A 409 15.50 1.65 -11.62
C GLY A 409 16.07 2.86 -10.88
N LEU A 410 15.71 3.04 -9.60
CA LEU A 410 16.11 4.18 -8.78
C LEU A 410 17.03 3.79 -7.60
N GLY A 411 17.42 2.52 -7.48
CA GLY A 411 18.18 1.99 -6.33
C GLY A 411 19.67 2.37 -6.28
N THR A 412 20.17 3.23 -7.19
CA THR A 412 21.56 3.66 -7.21
C THR A 412 21.73 5.01 -6.54
N PHE A 413 22.68 5.10 -5.61
CA PHE A 413 23.05 6.30 -4.85
C PHE A 413 24.47 6.69 -5.21
N THR A 414 24.75 8.00 -5.34
CA THR A 414 26.08 8.53 -5.63
C THR A 414 26.69 9.15 -4.37
N ARG A 415 28.00 8.93 -4.15
CA ARG A 415 28.73 9.46 -2.99
C ARG A 415 28.65 10.98 -2.91
N ALA A 416 28.18 11.49 -1.77
CA ALA A 416 28.12 12.93 -1.54
C ALA A 416 29.53 13.54 -1.33
N PRO A 417 29.80 14.76 -1.81
CA PRO A 417 31.04 15.47 -1.51
C PRO A 417 31.21 15.66 0.01
N ALA A 418 32.45 15.61 0.49
CA ALA A 418 32.73 15.82 1.89
C ALA A 418 32.31 17.22 2.34
N GLY A 419 31.37 17.29 3.29
CA GLY A 419 30.90 18.55 3.90
C GLY A 419 29.52 19.04 3.44
N ASP A 420 28.83 18.32 2.58
CA ASP A 420 27.41 18.58 2.27
C ASP A 420 26.52 18.10 3.42
N GLU A 421 25.66 18.99 3.91
CA GLU A 421 24.62 18.58 4.89
C GLU A 421 23.57 17.69 4.23
N PRO A 422 22.97 16.74 4.97
CA PRO A 422 21.92 15.87 4.44
C PRO A 422 20.75 16.71 3.92
N GLY A 423 20.44 16.60 2.63
CA GLY A 423 19.23 17.16 2.04
C GLY A 423 18.04 16.32 2.44
N ASP A 424 17.00 16.95 2.97
CA ASP A 424 15.69 16.31 3.21
C ASP A 424 14.96 16.18 1.86
N PRO A 425 14.58 14.97 1.39
CA PRO A 425 13.86 14.78 0.12
C PRO A 425 12.47 15.44 0.09
N GLY A 426 11.95 15.89 1.24
CA GLY A 426 10.69 16.60 1.38
C GLY A 426 10.79 18.12 1.51
N SER A 427 12.01 18.70 1.46
CA SER A 427 12.16 20.14 1.59
C SER A 427 11.92 20.84 0.24
N PRO A 428 10.96 21.75 0.12
CA PRO A 428 10.83 22.59 -1.08
C PRO A 428 12.03 23.53 -1.17
N ASP A 429 12.74 23.52 -2.28
CA ASP A 429 13.70 24.56 -2.67
C ASP A 429 13.02 25.93 -2.87
#